data_3bd8fb721af380727e45989317b6f498
#
_entry.id   3bd8fb721af380727e45989317b6f498
#
_cell.length_a   1.000
_cell.length_b   1.000
_cell.length_c   1.000
_cell.angle_alpha   90.00
_cell.angle_beta   90.00
_cell.angle_gamma   90.00
#
_symmetry.space_group_name_H-M   'P 1'
#
loop_
_entity.id
_entity.type
_entity.pdbx_description
1 polymer ?
#
loop_
_entity_poly.entity_id
_entity_poly.type
_entity_poly.pdbx_seq_one_letter_code
_entity_poly.pdbx_strand_id
1 'polypeptide(L)'
;MLKATIIPKILHFKQPAGTSRGVYTTRNVWYIVLTDAENPHHYGVGECAPLPALSCDDVPEYEDVLKETCRQLEENAGIVVDTLENYPSIRFGVETAFAHYQTRSLQLWHTPFSQGKEGIPINGLIWMGNFDEMYHRIEEKMKAGFRCI
;
A
#
# COMPACT_ATOMS: atom_id res chain seq x y z
N MET A 1 -19.98 -2.10 16.75
CA MET A 1 -19.55 -0.69 16.46
C MET A 1 -18.18 -0.73 15.80
N LEU A 2 -18.03 -0.08 14.62
CA LEU A 2 -16.74 -0.03 13.91
C LEU A 2 -15.73 0.81 14.70
N LYS A 3 -14.49 0.32 14.78
CA LYS A 3 -13.35 1.00 15.40
C LYS A 3 -12.19 1.05 14.41
N ALA A 4 -11.55 2.21 14.27
CA ALA A 4 -10.43 2.43 13.37
C ALA A 4 -9.17 2.80 14.18
N THR A 5 -8.12 2.00 14.04
CA THR A 5 -6.84 2.22 14.74
C THR A 5 -5.75 2.48 13.72
N ILE A 6 -4.94 3.52 13.93
CA ILE A 6 -3.77 3.84 13.11
C ILE A 6 -2.53 3.26 13.77
N ILE A 7 -1.75 2.49 13.01
CA ILE A 7 -0.48 1.92 13.45
C ILE A 7 0.64 2.46 12.54
N PRO A 8 1.40 3.47 12.98
CA PRO A 8 2.53 3.98 12.22
C PRO A 8 3.69 2.98 12.26
N LYS A 9 4.42 2.85 11.14
CA LYS A 9 5.60 2.01 11.04
C LYS A 9 6.62 2.61 10.08
N ILE A 10 7.90 2.47 10.41
CA ILE A 10 9.01 2.79 9.52
C ILE A 10 9.51 1.48 8.93
N LEU A 11 9.43 1.37 7.61
CA LEU A 11 10.02 0.27 6.86
C LEU A 11 11.44 0.65 6.41
N HIS A 12 12.36 -0.29 6.50
CA HIS A 12 13.74 -0.13 6.02
C HIS A 12 13.91 -0.91 4.72
N PHE A 13 14.42 -0.24 3.70
CA PHE A 13 14.75 -0.91 2.44
C PHE A 13 15.93 -1.88 2.66
N LYS A 14 15.84 -3.08 2.10
CA LYS A 14 16.94 -4.06 2.12
C LYS A 14 18.16 -3.57 1.33
N GLN A 15 17.93 -2.75 0.32
CA GLN A 15 18.92 -2.03 -0.47
C GLN A 15 18.41 -0.62 -0.68
N PRO A 16 19.28 0.39 -0.69
CA PRO A 16 18.86 1.77 -0.99
C PRO A 16 18.08 1.84 -2.30
N ALA A 17 16.94 2.52 -2.27
CA ALA A 17 16.09 2.70 -3.43
C ALA A 17 16.42 4.03 -4.11
N GLY A 18 17.18 3.99 -5.21
CA GLY A 18 17.49 5.16 -6.03
C GLY A 18 16.27 5.56 -6.87
N THR A 19 15.99 6.85 -6.92
CA THR A 19 14.99 7.46 -7.81
C THR A 19 15.56 8.74 -8.41
N SER A 20 14.89 9.34 -9.39
CA SER A 20 15.26 10.65 -9.93
C SER A 20 15.23 11.78 -8.89
N ARG A 21 14.60 11.55 -7.74
CA ARG A 21 14.44 12.54 -6.65
C ARG A 21 15.33 12.29 -5.45
N GLY A 22 16.07 11.18 -5.43
CA GLY A 22 16.99 10.85 -4.34
C GLY A 22 17.04 9.37 -4.03
N VAL A 23 17.71 9.06 -2.94
CA VAL A 23 17.90 7.68 -2.46
C VAL A 23 17.11 7.49 -1.17
N TYR A 24 16.18 6.55 -1.18
CA TYR A 24 15.40 6.18 0.00
C TYR A 24 16.02 4.99 0.70
N THR A 25 16.22 5.11 2.00
CA THR A 25 16.66 4.01 2.88
C THR A 25 15.55 3.55 3.81
N THR A 26 14.55 4.41 4.02
CA THR A 26 13.37 4.16 4.86
C THR A 26 12.11 4.64 4.15
N ARG A 27 10.95 4.12 4.58
CA ARG A 27 9.64 4.57 4.18
C ARG A 27 8.70 4.56 5.38
N ASN A 28 8.03 5.67 5.62
CA ASN A 28 6.95 5.73 6.59
C ASN A 28 5.69 5.13 5.98
N VAL A 29 5.00 4.31 6.74
CA VAL A 29 3.70 3.76 6.39
C VAL A 29 2.78 3.80 7.60
N TRP A 30 1.49 3.89 7.36
CA TRP A 30 0.45 3.85 8.38
C TRP A 30 -0.53 2.75 8.03
N TYR A 31 -0.69 1.78 8.92
CA TYR A 31 -1.73 0.78 8.77
C TYR A 31 -3.01 1.28 9.42
N ILE A 32 -4.12 1.23 8.70
CA ILE A 32 -5.46 1.38 9.25
C ILE A 32 -5.96 -0.02 9.59
N VAL A 33 -6.32 -0.23 10.84
CA VAL A 33 -6.93 -1.48 11.31
C VAL A 33 -8.36 -1.17 11.71
N LEU A 34 -9.30 -1.70 10.93
CA LEU A 34 -10.73 -1.66 11.24
C LEU A 34 -11.07 -2.89 12.08
N THR A 35 -11.80 -2.71 13.18
CA THR A 35 -12.26 -3.82 14.04
C THR A 35 -13.72 -3.62 14.41
N ASP A 36 -14.41 -4.72 14.71
CA ASP A 36 -15.69 -4.66 15.39
C ASP A 36 -15.46 -4.62 16.90
N ALA A 37 -16.01 -3.62 17.59
CA ALA A 37 -15.87 -3.48 19.04
C ALA A 37 -16.42 -4.68 19.83
N GLU A 38 -17.43 -5.39 19.29
CA GLU A 38 -18.05 -6.58 19.90
C GLU A 38 -17.32 -7.87 19.50
N ASN A 39 -16.56 -7.87 18.41
CA ASN A 39 -15.79 -9.00 17.93
C ASN A 39 -14.40 -8.59 17.42
N PRO A 40 -13.38 -8.49 18.28
CA PRO A 40 -12.04 -8.06 17.88
C PRO A 40 -11.34 -8.98 16.86
N HIS A 41 -11.81 -10.22 16.69
CA HIS A 41 -11.32 -11.14 15.66
C HIS A 41 -11.87 -10.81 14.25
N HIS A 42 -12.91 -9.97 14.17
CA HIS A 42 -13.41 -9.43 12.92
C HIS A 42 -12.68 -8.12 12.62
N TYR A 43 -11.71 -8.17 11.73
CA TYR A 43 -10.87 -7.02 11.39
C TYR A 43 -10.60 -6.91 9.89
N GLY A 44 -10.19 -5.72 9.47
CA GLY A 44 -9.66 -5.43 8.15
C GLY A 44 -8.43 -4.53 8.27
N VAL A 45 -7.46 -4.71 7.38
CA VAL A 45 -6.21 -3.94 7.38
C VAL A 45 -5.98 -3.33 6.00
N GLY A 46 -5.61 -2.06 5.98
CA GLY A 46 -5.13 -1.36 4.80
C GLY A 46 -3.86 -0.57 5.10
N GLU A 47 -3.06 -0.33 4.07
CA GLU A 47 -1.79 0.38 4.17
C GLU A 47 -1.89 1.74 3.48
N CYS A 48 -1.54 2.80 4.20
CA CYS A 48 -1.38 4.16 3.70
C CYS A 48 0.11 4.45 3.60
N ALA A 49 0.64 4.61 2.39
CA ALA A 49 2.08 4.58 2.18
C ALA A 49 2.54 5.59 1.10
N PRO A 50 2.44 6.91 1.36
CA PRO A 50 2.97 7.90 0.45
C PRO A 50 4.50 7.77 0.35
N LEU A 51 5.06 8.09 -0.80
CA LEU A 51 6.51 8.19 -0.97
C LEU A 51 6.96 9.63 -0.75
N PRO A 52 7.95 9.87 0.13
CA PRO A 52 8.46 11.20 0.40
C PRO A 52 8.90 11.93 -0.87
N ALA A 53 8.50 13.20 -1.01
CA ALA A 53 8.80 14.09 -2.14
C ALA A 53 8.37 13.54 -3.52
N LEU A 54 7.57 12.47 -3.58
CA LEU A 54 7.10 11.86 -4.83
C LEU A 54 5.57 11.77 -4.90
N SER A 55 4.92 11.29 -3.83
CA SER A 55 3.46 11.20 -3.77
C SER A 55 2.85 12.59 -3.62
N CYS A 56 1.72 12.84 -4.29
CA CYS A 56 1.01 14.12 -4.22
C CYS A 56 0.44 14.41 -2.84
N ASP A 57 0.21 13.37 -2.05
CA ASP A 57 -0.29 13.42 -0.68
C ASP A 57 0.81 13.32 0.40
N ASP A 58 2.08 13.47 0.02
CA ASP A 58 3.19 13.68 0.95
C ASP A 58 3.22 15.14 1.43
N VAL A 59 2.33 15.47 2.32
CA VAL A 59 2.08 16.84 2.84
C VAL A 59 2.14 16.86 4.37
N PRO A 60 2.47 18.00 4.99
CA PRO A 60 2.61 18.10 6.46
C PRO A 60 1.38 17.67 7.24
N GLU A 61 0.17 17.93 6.71
CA GLU A 61 -1.12 17.61 7.34
C GLU A 61 -1.56 16.15 7.16
N TYR A 62 -0.77 15.29 6.52
CA TYR A 62 -1.12 13.92 6.18
C TYR A 62 -1.67 13.11 7.36
N GLU A 63 -0.97 13.13 8.49
CA GLU A 63 -1.41 12.38 9.68
C GLU A 63 -2.70 12.92 10.29
N ASP A 64 -2.92 14.22 10.21
CA ASP A 64 -4.14 14.83 10.75
C ASP A 64 -5.36 14.49 9.88
N VAL A 65 -5.18 14.47 8.55
CA VAL A 65 -6.21 13.99 7.63
C VAL A 65 -6.51 12.51 7.86
N LEU A 66 -5.46 11.69 8.08
CA LEU A 66 -5.63 10.26 8.37
C LEU A 66 -6.40 10.03 9.68
N LYS A 67 -6.11 10.79 10.75
CA LYS A 67 -6.83 10.73 12.04
C LYS A 67 -8.28 11.13 11.87
N GLU A 68 -8.53 12.23 11.16
CA GLU A 68 -9.89 12.71 10.89
C GLU A 68 -10.68 11.69 10.05
N THR A 69 -10.05 11.08 9.05
CA THR A 69 -10.66 10.01 8.26
C THR A 69 -11.08 8.82 9.13
N CYS A 70 -10.20 8.37 10.03
CA CYS A 70 -10.52 7.28 10.95
C CYS A 70 -11.69 7.64 11.89
N ARG A 71 -11.74 8.88 12.40
CA ARG A 71 -12.86 9.37 13.22
C ARG A 71 -14.18 9.33 12.44
N GLN A 72 -14.18 9.79 11.19
CA GLN A 72 -15.37 9.76 10.33
C GLN A 72 -15.83 8.34 10.01
N LEU A 73 -14.90 7.39 9.80
CA LEU A 73 -15.23 5.98 9.61
C LEU A 73 -15.95 5.39 10.82
N GLU A 74 -15.52 5.71 12.03
CA GLU A 74 -16.16 5.27 13.27
C GLU A 74 -17.58 5.86 13.42
N GLU A 75 -17.73 7.17 13.17
CA GLU A 75 -19.02 7.88 13.34
C GLU A 75 -20.06 7.45 12.33
N ASN A 76 -19.66 7.26 11.06
CA ASN A 76 -20.60 6.97 9.98
C ASN A 76 -20.74 5.47 9.69
N ALA A 77 -20.00 4.60 10.37
CA ALA A 77 -19.94 3.16 10.12
C ALA A 77 -19.77 2.80 8.63
N GLY A 78 -19.06 3.67 7.87
CA GLY A 78 -18.94 3.56 6.43
C GLY A 78 -17.80 4.36 5.82
N ILE A 79 -17.56 4.14 4.53
CA ILE A 79 -16.48 4.78 3.78
C ILE A 79 -16.85 6.24 3.45
N VAL A 80 -16.02 7.18 3.88
CA VAL A 80 -16.06 8.60 3.47
C VAL A 80 -14.97 8.83 2.44
N VAL A 81 -15.19 8.42 1.18
CA VAL A 81 -14.17 8.44 0.12
C VAL A 81 -14.12 9.78 -0.62
N ASP A 82 -15.25 10.48 -0.70
CA ASP A 82 -15.39 11.70 -1.51
C ASP A 82 -14.50 12.87 -1.03
N THR A 83 -14.07 12.84 0.23
CA THR A 83 -13.15 13.85 0.80
C THR A 83 -11.66 13.54 0.59
N LEU A 84 -11.34 12.38 0.00
CA LEU A 84 -9.97 11.86 -0.12
C LEU A 84 -9.38 11.96 -1.53
N GLU A 85 -9.93 12.78 -2.40
CA GLU A 85 -9.42 12.96 -3.78
C GLU A 85 -7.93 13.37 -3.82
N ASN A 86 -7.52 14.23 -2.88
CA ASN A 86 -6.14 14.72 -2.79
C ASN A 86 -5.23 13.82 -1.94
N TYR A 87 -5.76 12.72 -1.38
CA TYR A 87 -5.04 11.79 -0.50
C TYR A 87 -5.17 10.35 -0.99
N PRO A 88 -4.62 10.02 -2.17
CA PRO A 88 -4.81 8.71 -2.81
C PRO A 88 -4.26 7.55 -1.98
N SER A 89 -3.19 7.74 -1.21
CA SER A 89 -2.65 6.68 -0.35
C SER A 89 -3.54 6.41 0.86
N ILE A 90 -4.16 7.45 1.45
CA ILE A 90 -5.16 7.27 2.52
C ILE A 90 -6.40 6.58 1.96
N ARG A 91 -6.89 7.04 0.81
CA ARG A 91 -8.04 6.43 0.12
C ARG A 91 -7.80 4.94 -0.13
N PHE A 92 -6.65 4.58 -0.70
CA PHE A 92 -6.29 3.18 -0.94
C PHE A 92 -6.26 2.36 0.34
N GLY A 93 -5.67 2.89 1.42
CA GLY A 93 -5.62 2.22 2.72
C GLY A 93 -7.02 1.98 3.29
N VAL A 94 -7.89 2.99 3.25
CA VAL A 94 -9.29 2.89 3.73
C VAL A 94 -10.07 1.87 2.91
N GLU A 95 -10.06 1.99 1.57
CA GLU A 95 -10.79 1.08 0.68
C GLU A 95 -10.33 -0.38 0.87
N THR A 96 -9.01 -0.59 1.00
CA THR A 96 -8.43 -1.94 1.21
C THR A 96 -8.80 -2.49 2.58
N ALA A 97 -8.72 -1.66 3.64
CA ALA A 97 -9.11 -2.08 5.00
C ALA A 97 -10.59 -2.49 5.03
N PHE A 98 -11.45 -1.73 4.36
CA PHE A 98 -12.88 -2.02 4.31
C PHE A 98 -13.19 -3.28 3.51
N ALA A 99 -12.56 -3.46 2.34
CA ALA A 99 -12.70 -4.68 1.55
C ALA A 99 -12.27 -5.93 2.34
N HIS A 100 -11.13 -5.85 3.06
CA HIS A 100 -10.67 -6.93 3.93
C HIS A 100 -11.66 -7.17 5.10
N TYR A 101 -12.14 -6.11 5.74
CA TYR A 101 -13.15 -6.22 6.81
C TYR A 101 -14.43 -6.91 6.34
N GLN A 102 -14.93 -6.56 5.14
CA GLN A 102 -16.14 -7.16 4.57
C GLN A 102 -15.95 -8.63 4.14
N THR A 103 -14.86 -8.93 3.47
CA THR A 103 -14.59 -10.28 2.94
C THR A 103 -14.10 -11.24 4.01
N ARG A 104 -13.56 -10.75 5.13
CA ARG A 104 -12.87 -11.53 6.18
C ARG A 104 -11.73 -12.37 5.63
N SER A 105 -11.14 -11.94 4.52
CA SER A 105 -10.12 -12.67 3.78
C SER A 105 -9.17 -11.71 3.10
N LEU A 106 -7.91 -12.13 2.95
CA LEU A 106 -6.93 -11.42 2.11
C LEU A 106 -7.21 -11.60 0.62
N GLN A 107 -8.09 -12.52 0.23
CA GLN A 107 -8.62 -12.60 -1.13
C GLN A 107 -9.76 -11.59 -1.29
N LEU A 108 -9.40 -10.33 -1.55
CA LEU A 108 -10.34 -9.22 -1.66
C LEU A 108 -11.28 -9.35 -2.88
N TRP A 109 -10.84 -10.07 -3.92
CA TRP A 109 -11.60 -10.29 -5.15
C TRP A 109 -11.60 -11.77 -5.53
N HIS A 110 -12.75 -12.30 -5.95
CA HIS A 110 -12.90 -13.68 -6.39
C HIS A 110 -12.58 -13.83 -7.88
N THR A 111 -11.31 -13.63 -8.24
CA THR A 111 -10.83 -13.82 -9.61
C THR A 111 -9.96 -15.08 -9.71
N PRO A 112 -9.77 -15.67 -10.91
CA PRO A 112 -8.82 -16.78 -11.08
C PRO A 112 -7.41 -16.45 -10.62
N PHE A 113 -6.96 -15.19 -10.81
CA PHE A 113 -5.67 -14.72 -10.33
C PHE A 113 -5.59 -14.74 -8.79
N SER A 114 -6.56 -14.17 -8.07
CA SER A 114 -6.57 -14.16 -6.61
C SER A 114 -6.69 -15.56 -5.98
N GLN A 115 -7.22 -16.51 -6.74
CA GLN A 115 -7.30 -17.94 -6.36
C GLN A 115 -6.04 -18.73 -6.75
N GLY A 116 -5.04 -18.10 -7.35
CA GLY A 116 -3.81 -18.77 -7.80
C GLY A 116 -4.01 -19.71 -9.01
N LYS A 117 -5.13 -19.60 -9.73
CA LYS A 117 -5.44 -20.45 -10.90
C LYS A 117 -4.85 -19.90 -12.20
N GLU A 118 -4.61 -18.60 -12.25
CA GLU A 118 -4.05 -17.91 -13.41
C GLU A 118 -2.97 -16.93 -12.97
N GLY A 119 -1.95 -16.72 -13.81
CA GLY A 119 -0.97 -15.66 -13.66
C GLY A 119 -1.37 -14.41 -14.44
N ILE A 120 -0.80 -13.27 -14.11
CA ILE A 120 -0.86 -12.06 -14.92
C ILE A 120 0.52 -11.80 -15.52
N PRO A 121 0.62 -11.41 -16.81
CA PRO A 121 1.88 -11.01 -17.42
C PRO A 121 2.45 -9.77 -16.71
N ILE A 122 3.73 -9.83 -16.36
CA ILE A 122 4.45 -8.67 -15.84
C ILE A 122 5.79 -8.51 -16.58
N ASN A 123 6.30 -7.27 -16.63
CA ASN A 123 7.65 -7.00 -17.10
C ASN A 123 8.71 -7.32 -16.03
N GLY A 124 9.95 -7.52 -16.48
CA GLY A 124 11.11 -7.55 -15.58
C GLY A 124 11.48 -6.14 -15.13
N LEU A 125 11.70 -5.95 -13.84
CA LEU A 125 12.21 -4.69 -13.31
C LEU A 125 13.74 -4.76 -13.22
N ILE A 126 14.43 -3.77 -13.79
CA ILE A 126 15.84 -3.51 -13.56
C ILE A 126 15.95 -2.44 -12.50
N TRP A 127 16.33 -2.85 -11.29
CA TRP A 127 16.53 -1.93 -10.19
C TRP A 127 17.73 -1.03 -10.43
N MET A 128 17.63 0.23 -10.06
CA MET A 128 18.69 1.22 -10.26
C MET A 128 20.00 0.79 -9.56
N GLY A 129 21.13 1.11 -10.19
CA GLY A 129 22.46 0.79 -9.73
C GLY A 129 23.50 1.45 -10.64
N ASN A 130 24.78 1.12 -10.46
CA ASN A 130 25.80 1.48 -11.44
C ASN A 130 25.62 0.67 -12.74
N PHE A 131 26.39 1.02 -13.77
CA PHE A 131 26.25 0.40 -15.09
C PHE A 131 26.41 -1.13 -15.04
N ASP A 132 27.43 -1.64 -14.35
CA ASP A 132 27.72 -3.07 -14.30
C ASP A 132 26.63 -3.85 -13.55
N GLU A 133 26.13 -3.30 -12.44
CA GLU A 133 25.00 -3.87 -11.69
C GLU A 133 23.73 -3.93 -12.52
N MET A 134 23.40 -2.85 -13.24
CA MET A 134 22.21 -2.82 -14.09
C MET A 134 22.34 -3.78 -15.26
N TYR A 135 23.51 -3.84 -15.90
CA TYR A 135 23.78 -4.78 -16.99
C TYR A 135 23.62 -6.23 -16.52
N HIS A 136 24.20 -6.59 -15.39
CA HIS A 136 24.05 -7.93 -14.80
C HIS A 136 22.60 -8.28 -14.51
N ARG A 137 21.81 -7.34 -13.95
CA ARG A 137 20.38 -7.53 -13.69
C ARG A 137 19.58 -7.74 -14.98
N ILE A 138 19.95 -7.07 -16.08
CA ILE A 138 19.34 -7.32 -17.41
C ILE A 138 19.59 -8.78 -17.83
N GLU A 139 20.84 -9.24 -17.76
CA GLU A 139 21.15 -10.63 -18.13
C GLU A 139 20.38 -11.64 -17.26
N GLU A 140 20.29 -11.42 -15.95
CA GLU A 140 19.50 -12.27 -15.05
C GLU A 140 18.02 -12.33 -15.45
N LYS A 141 17.40 -11.16 -15.76
CA LYS A 141 16.01 -11.11 -16.19
C LYS A 141 15.80 -11.79 -17.54
N MET A 142 16.70 -11.62 -18.48
CA MET A 142 16.66 -12.33 -19.77
C MET A 142 16.76 -13.84 -19.57
N LYS A 143 17.71 -14.32 -18.77
CA LYS A 143 17.87 -15.75 -18.41
C LYS A 143 16.63 -16.31 -17.69
N ALA A 144 15.96 -15.50 -16.88
CA ALA A 144 14.71 -15.86 -16.21
C ALA A 144 13.48 -15.89 -17.15
N GLY A 145 13.64 -15.52 -18.44
CA GLY A 145 12.59 -15.62 -19.45
C GLY A 145 11.69 -14.40 -19.59
N PHE A 146 12.03 -13.26 -18.96
CA PHE A 146 11.30 -12.02 -19.19
C PHE A 146 11.48 -11.54 -20.63
N ARG A 147 10.37 -11.18 -21.29
CA ARG A 147 10.34 -10.70 -22.69
C ARG A 147 10.17 -9.19 -22.80
N CYS A 148 9.80 -8.54 -21.68
CA CYS A 148 9.69 -7.09 -21.54
C CYS A 148 10.42 -6.70 -20.25
N ILE A 149 11.28 -5.70 -20.36
CA ILE A 149 12.08 -5.17 -19.26
C ILE A 149 11.88 -3.67 -19.20
#